data_120cbd548380c26dad211b09038148c9
#
_entry.id   120cbd548380c26dad211b09038148c9
#
_cell.length_a   1.000
_cell.length_b   1.000
_cell.length_c   1.000
_cell.angle_alpha   90.00
_cell.angle_beta   90.00
_cell.angle_gamma   90.00
#
_symmetry.space_group_name_H-M   'P 1'
#
loop_
_entity.id
_entity.type
_entity.pdbx_description
1 polymer ?
#
loop_
_entity_poly.entity_id
_entity_poly.type
_entity_poly.pdbx_seq_one_letter_code
_entity_poly.pdbx_strand_id
1 'polypeptide(L)'
;MGVSPKFILASQSPRRLSLLAQIGITPDDVSPADINEDPIEGEVPRGHALRLAQEKAAKVAGENSDTIILAADTVVGVGRRILPKAENLDQAKYCLNLLSGRGHRVFTGVAVVKPNGDMISRVVETRLTMKRLSAQELQSYLDSGEWNGKAGGYGIQGIAESYISKIIGSYSNVVGLPLFETRNLLQGAGYPL
;
A
#
# COMPACT_ATOMS: atom_id res chain seq x y z
N MET A 1 7.23 0.46 -35.67
CA MET A 1 6.61 -0.05 -34.45
C MET A 1 7.38 0.58 -33.30
N GLY A 2 6.79 1.49 -32.52
CA GLY A 2 7.48 2.09 -31.38
C GLY A 2 7.74 1.02 -30.33
N VAL A 3 8.93 1.02 -29.76
CA VAL A 3 9.27 0.18 -28.62
C VAL A 3 8.40 0.63 -27.45
N SER A 4 7.66 -0.28 -26.81
CA SER A 4 6.91 0.04 -25.59
C SER A 4 7.88 0.55 -24.53
N PRO A 5 7.53 1.62 -23.80
CA PRO A 5 8.41 2.11 -22.74
C PRO A 5 8.61 1.03 -21.67
N LYS A 6 9.84 0.95 -21.13
CA LYS A 6 10.15 0.07 -20.02
C LYS A 6 9.26 0.41 -18.83
N PHE A 7 8.77 -0.61 -18.12
CA PHE A 7 7.93 -0.46 -16.93
C PHE A 7 8.64 -0.95 -15.66
N ILE A 8 8.79 -0.07 -14.67
CA ILE A 8 9.47 -0.35 -13.41
C ILE A 8 8.50 -0.22 -12.24
N LEU A 9 8.50 -1.22 -11.35
CA LEU A 9 7.78 -1.16 -10.08
C LEU A 9 8.74 -0.66 -8.98
N ALA A 10 8.47 0.54 -8.46
CA ALA A 10 9.22 1.15 -7.35
C ALA A 10 8.75 0.62 -5.98
N SER A 11 8.89 -0.68 -5.72
CA SER A 11 8.42 -1.31 -4.48
C SER A 11 9.10 -2.66 -4.22
N GLN A 12 9.46 -2.92 -2.96
CA GLN A 12 9.96 -4.23 -2.50
C GLN A 12 8.83 -5.22 -2.19
N SER A 13 7.56 -4.79 -2.21
CA SER A 13 6.44 -5.61 -1.74
C SER A 13 6.11 -6.75 -2.71
N PRO A 14 6.29 -8.03 -2.32
CA PRO A 14 5.90 -9.16 -3.17
C PRO A 14 4.39 -9.22 -3.41
N ARG A 15 3.59 -8.65 -2.49
CA ARG A 15 2.14 -8.56 -2.65
C ARG A 15 1.74 -7.68 -3.83
N ARG A 16 2.45 -6.58 -4.07
CA ARG A 16 2.19 -5.70 -5.22
C ARG A 16 2.53 -6.36 -6.54
N LEU A 17 3.63 -7.12 -6.59
CA LEU A 17 3.96 -7.96 -7.75
C LEU A 17 2.87 -8.98 -8.03
N SER A 18 2.40 -9.69 -7.00
CA SER A 18 1.32 -10.68 -7.15
C SER A 18 0.01 -10.02 -7.62
N LEU A 19 -0.32 -8.83 -7.13
CA LEU A 19 -1.51 -8.09 -7.56
C LEU A 19 -1.41 -7.63 -9.02
N LEU A 20 -0.25 -7.16 -9.48
CA LEU A 20 -0.03 -6.83 -10.90
C LEU A 20 -0.16 -8.07 -11.78
N ALA A 21 0.45 -9.19 -11.38
CA ALA A 21 0.35 -10.46 -12.08
C ALA A 21 -1.09 -10.96 -12.19
N GLN A 22 -1.94 -10.72 -11.19
CA GLN A 22 -3.37 -11.07 -11.20
C GLN A 22 -4.12 -10.42 -12.38
N ILE A 23 -3.69 -9.25 -12.82
CA ILE A 23 -4.29 -8.53 -13.96
C ILE A 23 -3.44 -8.62 -15.25
N GLY A 24 -2.51 -9.58 -15.30
CA GLY A 24 -1.67 -9.83 -16.48
C GLY A 24 -0.57 -8.79 -16.71
N ILE A 25 -0.22 -7.99 -15.70
CA ILE A 25 0.83 -6.97 -15.79
C ILE A 25 2.10 -7.48 -15.09
N THR A 26 3.21 -7.44 -15.81
CA THR A 26 4.52 -7.79 -15.26
C THR A 26 5.47 -6.61 -15.48
N PRO A 27 6.10 -6.05 -14.43
CA PRO A 27 7.11 -5.04 -14.58
C PRO A 27 8.37 -5.64 -15.22
N ASP A 28 9.06 -4.85 -16.05
CA ASP A 28 10.35 -5.22 -16.63
C ASP A 28 11.46 -5.22 -15.58
N ASP A 29 11.27 -4.43 -14.50
CA ASP A 29 12.23 -4.30 -13.42
C ASP A 29 11.54 -3.93 -12.09
N VAL A 30 12.21 -4.20 -10.99
CA VAL A 30 11.80 -3.84 -9.62
C VAL A 30 12.91 -3.03 -8.97
N SER A 31 12.65 -1.75 -8.74
CA SER A 31 13.62 -0.82 -8.15
C SER A 31 13.03 -0.18 -6.89
N PRO A 32 13.31 -0.71 -5.70
CA PRO A 32 12.82 -0.13 -4.46
C PRO A 32 13.35 1.27 -4.22
N ALA A 33 12.48 2.19 -3.82
CA ALA A 33 12.88 3.53 -3.43
C ALA A 33 13.24 3.56 -1.93
N ASP A 34 14.45 4.03 -1.62
CA ASP A 34 14.86 4.36 -0.24
C ASP A 34 14.58 5.83 0.02
N ILE A 35 13.56 6.10 0.83
CA ILE A 35 13.12 7.44 1.24
C ILE A 35 12.79 7.45 2.73
N ASN A 36 12.74 8.63 3.34
CA ASN A 36 12.20 8.76 4.70
C ASN A 36 10.68 8.59 4.68
N GLU A 37 10.18 7.54 5.34
CA GLU A 37 8.76 7.22 5.43
C GLU A 37 8.08 7.80 6.68
N ASP A 38 8.76 8.63 7.50
CA ASP A 38 8.17 9.19 8.70
C ASP A 38 7.04 10.18 8.38
N PRO A 39 5.96 10.20 9.16
CA PRO A 39 4.92 11.20 9.04
C PRO A 39 5.47 12.62 9.32
N ILE A 40 5.04 13.58 8.51
CA ILE A 40 5.30 15.00 8.73
C ILE A 40 4.33 15.52 9.81
N GLU A 41 4.75 16.52 10.58
CA GLU A 41 3.91 17.13 11.62
C GLU A 41 2.54 17.57 11.05
N GLY A 42 1.47 17.17 11.72
CA GLY A 42 0.09 17.45 11.29
C GLY A 42 -0.44 16.60 10.14
N GLU A 43 0.37 15.71 9.57
CA GLU A 43 -0.02 14.87 8.44
C GLU A 43 -1.15 13.89 8.82
N VAL A 44 -2.06 13.69 7.88
CA VAL A 44 -3.17 12.73 8.04
C VAL A 44 -2.94 11.51 7.14
N PRO A 45 -3.53 10.34 7.47
CA PRO A 45 -3.25 9.07 6.77
C PRO A 45 -3.38 9.16 5.24
N ARG A 46 -4.39 9.87 4.73
CA ARG A 46 -4.62 10.06 3.30
C ARG A 46 -3.50 10.83 2.60
N GLY A 47 -3.06 11.94 3.22
CA GLY A 47 -1.95 12.77 2.71
C GLY A 47 -0.63 12.02 2.74
N HIS A 48 -0.38 11.32 3.84
CA HIS A 48 0.81 10.51 4.03
C HIS A 48 0.98 9.43 2.95
N ALA A 49 -0.06 8.64 2.70
CA ALA A 49 -0.03 7.62 1.66
C ALA A 49 0.24 8.19 0.26
N LEU A 50 -0.37 9.34 -0.06
CA LEU A 50 -0.16 10.00 -1.35
C LEU A 50 1.26 10.55 -1.50
N ARG A 51 1.75 11.28 -0.49
CA ARG A 51 3.11 11.84 -0.48
C ARG A 51 4.16 10.75 -0.66
N LEU A 52 4.10 9.68 0.13
CA LEU A 52 5.08 8.59 0.04
C LEU A 52 5.05 7.91 -1.33
N ALA A 53 3.86 7.68 -1.91
CA ALA A 53 3.78 7.12 -3.26
C ALA A 53 4.44 8.03 -4.31
N GLN A 54 4.20 9.35 -4.22
CA GLN A 54 4.79 10.34 -5.13
C GLN A 54 6.31 10.44 -4.97
N GLU A 55 6.81 10.51 -3.73
CA GLU A 55 8.24 10.60 -3.44
C GLU A 55 9.00 9.34 -3.92
N LYS A 56 8.42 8.14 -3.69
CA LYS A 56 8.97 6.87 -4.20
C LYS A 56 9.03 6.84 -5.72
N ALA A 57 7.95 7.29 -6.39
CA ALA A 57 7.92 7.36 -7.85
C ALA A 57 8.96 8.35 -8.40
N ALA A 58 9.04 9.54 -7.81
CA ALA A 58 9.99 10.57 -8.21
C ALA A 58 11.45 10.13 -8.02
N LYS A 59 11.76 9.47 -6.89
CA LYS A 59 13.10 8.95 -6.60
C LYS A 59 13.58 7.98 -7.68
N VAL A 60 12.76 6.99 -8.02
CA VAL A 60 13.12 5.99 -9.04
C VAL A 60 13.14 6.61 -10.44
N ALA A 61 12.23 7.53 -10.75
CA ALA A 61 12.21 8.23 -12.03
C ALA A 61 13.47 9.09 -12.25
N GLY A 62 14.03 9.68 -11.20
CA GLY A 62 15.28 10.44 -11.28
C GLY A 62 16.50 9.60 -11.70
N GLU A 63 16.42 8.27 -11.58
CA GLU A 63 17.47 7.32 -11.94
C GLU A 63 17.18 6.59 -13.27
N ASN A 64 15.97 6.78 -13.84
CA ASN A 64 15.49 6.03 -15.01
C ASN A 64 14.74 6.95 -15.98
N SER A 65 15.34 7.34 -17.08
CA SER A 65 14.71 8.14 -18.14
C SER A 65 13.86 7.25 -19.06
N ASP A 66 12.90 7.87 -19.76
CA ASP A 66 12.06 7.24 -20.79
C ASP A 66 11.35 5.95 -20.33
N THR A 67 11.00 5.87 -19.02
CA THR A 67 10.37 4.70 -18.41
C THR A 67 9.03 5.05 -17.79
N ILE A 68 8.16 4.06 -17.64
CA ILE A 68 6.97 4.16 -16.79
C ILE A 68 7.34 3.65 -15.41
N ILE A 69 7.19 4.50 -14.38
CA ILE A 69 7.45 4.12 -12.99
C ILE A 69 6.12 4.04 -12.24
N LEU A 70 5.86 2.93 -11.59
CA LEU A 70 4.73 2.74 -10.67
C LEU A 70 5.24 2.66 -9.24
N ALA A 71 4.76 3.53 -8.38
CA ALA A 71 4.95 3.43 -6.94
C ALA A 71 3.63 3.41 -6.20
N ALA A 72 3.61 2.79 -5.03
CA ALA A 72 2.47 2.83 -4.13
C ALA A 72 2.94 2.83 -2.68
N ASP A 73 2.13 3.43 -1.81
CA ASP A 73 2.30 3.33 -0.36
C ASP A 73 0.97 3.13 0.34
N THR A 74 0.97 2.30 1.39
CA THR A 74 -0.25 1.88 2.09
C THR A 74 -0.18 2.24 3.57
N VAL A 75 -1.17 2.98 4.02
CA VAL A 75 -1.25 3.52 5.38
C VAL A 75 -2.56 3.10 6.03
N VAL A 76 -2.49 2.64 7.27
CA VAL A 76 -3.67 2.36 8.10
C VAL A 76 -3.92 3.54 9.02
N GLY A 77 -5.17 4.01 9.06
CA GLY A 77 -5.59 5.14 9.88
C GLY A 77 -6.80 4.87 10.75
N VAL A 78 -6.74 5.34 12.00
CA VAL A 78 -7.89 5.41 12.91
C VAL A 78 -8.17 6.88 13.20
N GLY A 79 -9.27 7.41 12.65
CA GLY A 79 -9.52 8.85 12.64
C GLY A 79 -8.39 9.58 11.89
N ARG A 80 -7.72 10.51 12.56
CA ARG A 80 -6.56 11.24 12.02
C ARG A 80 -5.21 10.58 12.33
N ARG A 81 -5.20 9.52 13.13
CA ARG A 81 -3.98 8.85 13.58
C ARG A 81 -3.47 7.89 12.51
N ILE A 82 -2.22 8.04 12.15
CA ILE A 82 -1.47 7.12 11.32
C ILE A 82 -0.97 5.98 12.22
N LEU A 83 -1.24 4.72 11.85
CA LEU A 83 -0.68 3.57 12.53
C LEU A 83 0.65 3.17 11.88
N PRO A 84 1.69 2.88 12.67
CA PRO A 84 2.99 2.51 12.12
C PRO A 84 2.94 1.14 11.42
N LYS A 85 3.97 0.86 10.62
CA LYS A 85 4.34 -0.52 10.29
C LYS A 85 4.83 -1.18 11.58
N ALA A 86 4.28 -2.34 11.92
CA ALA A 86 4.72 -3.06 13.10
C ALA A 86 6.03 -3.81 12.81
N GLU A 87 7.11 -3.38 13.43
CA GLU A 87 8.45 -3.97 13.32
C GLU A 87 8.83 -4.79 14.55
N ASN A 88 8.06 -4.67 15.61
CA ASN A 88 8.20 -5.41 16.84
C ASN A 88 6.85 -5.72 17.48
N LEU A 89 6.88 -6.61 18.48
CA LEU A 89 5.69 -7.13 19.15
C LEU A 89 4.87 -6.03 19.84
N ASP A 90 5.52 -5.05 20.44
CA ASP A 90 4.85 -3.97 21.17
C ASP A 90 4.08 -3.06 20.21
N GLN A 91 4.66 -2.74 19.06
CA GLN A 91 3.98 -1.98 18.00
C GLN A 91 2.80 -2.76 17.44
N ALA A 92 2.94 -4.06 17.20
CA ALA A 92 1.86 -4.93 16.74
C ALA A 92 0.72 -4.95 17.75
N LYS A 93 1.03 -5.19 19.03
CA LYS A 93 0.07 -5.21 20.13
C LYS A 93 -0.64 -3.86 20.29
N TYR A 94 0.09 -2.75 20.18
CA TYR A 94 -0.47 -1.41 20.21
C TYR A 94 -1.48 -1.19 19.08
N CYS A 95 -1.10 -1.51 17.85
CA CYS A 95 -1.96 -1.37 16.68
C CYS A 95 -3.24 -2.21 16.80
N LEU A 96 -3.10 -3.49 17.11
CA LEU A 96 -4.23 -4.43 17.22
C LEU A 96 -5.20 -4.03 18.33
N ASN A 97 -4.70 -3.60 19.49
CA ASN A 97 -5.55 -3.09 20.56
C ASN A 97 -6.33 -1.84 20.15
N LEU A 98 -5.72 -0.96 19.35
CA LEU A 98 -6.40 0.22 18.84
C LEU A 98 -7.44 -0.11 17.78
N LEU A 99 -7.22 -1.15 16.97
CA LEU A 99 -8.13 -1.60 15.91
C LEU A 99 -9.28 -2.47 16.43
N SER A 100 -9.05 -3.21 17.51
CA SER A 100 -10.02 -4.16 18.10
C SER A 100 -11.37 -3.51 18.41
N GLY A 101 -12.44 -4.03 17.82
CA GLY A 101 -13.80 -3.55 18.00
C GLY A 101 -14.11 -2.21 17.31
N ARG A 102 -13.28 -1.78 16.33
CA ARG A 102 -13.43 -0.47 15.70
C ARG A 102 -13.43 -0.52 14.18
N GLY A 103 -14.04 0.53 13.61
CA GLY A 103 -13.84 0.89 12.21
C GLY A 103 -12.51 1.62 12.02
N HIS A 104 -11.84 1.30 10.92
CA HIS A 104 -10.61 1.98 10.50
C HIS A 104 -10.57 2.14 8.98
N ARG A 105 -9.57 2.83 8.49
CA ARG A 105 -9.39 3.06 7.05
C ARG A 105 -8.01 2.66 6.62
N VAL A 106 -7.94 2.09 5.42
CA VAL A 106 -6.70 1.83 4.69
C VAL A 106 -6.65 2.75 3.49
N PHE A 107 -5.58 3.52 3.38
CA PHE A 107 -5.32 4.41 2.27
C PHE A 107 -4.12 3.88 1.50
N THR A 108 -4.26 3.69 0.20
CA THR A 108 -3.11 3.44 -0.68
C THR A 108 -2.99 4.58 -1.68
N GLY A 109 -1.87 5.30 -1.59
CA GLY A 109 -1.42 6.19 -2.63
C GLY A 109 -0.82 5.38 -3.78
N VAL A 110 -1.16 5.75 -5.01
CA VAL A 110 -0.57 5.21 -6.23
C VAL A 110 -0.07 6.37 -7.07
N ALA A 111 1.17 6.32 -7.50
CA ALA A 111 1.78 7.32 -8.38
C ALA A 111 2.42 6.63 -9.58
N VAL A 112 2.19 7.20 -10.77
CA VAL A 112 2.80 6.76 -12.01
C VAL A 112 3.54 7.93 -12.63
N VAL A 113 4.82 7.77 -12.91
CA VAL A 113 5.60 8.71 -13.72
C VAL A 113 5.60 8.19 -15.15
N LYS A 114 5.26 9.08 -16.10
CA LYS A 114 5.25 8.81 -17.54
C LYS A 114 6.67 8.92 -18.14
N PRO A 115 6.91 8.39 -19.33
CA PRO A 115 8.21 8.54 -20.00
C PRO A 115 8.66 10.00 -20.20
N ASN A 116 7.71 10.93 -20.33
CA ASN A 116 8.01 12.36 -20.45
C ASN A 116 8.29 13.09 -19.12
N GLY A 117 8.29 12.34 -18.00
CA GLY A 117 8.51 12.87 -16.65
C GLY A 117 7.25 13.37 -15.92
N ASP A 118 6.10 13.45 -16.59
CA ASP A 118 4.85 13.85 -15.94
C ASP A 118 4.42 12.80 -14.91
N MET A 119 3.97 13.25 -13.74
CA MET A 119 3.44 12.38 -12.71
C MET A 119 1.91 12.47 -12.63
N ILE A 120 1.27 11.31 -12.60
CA ILE A 120 -0.16 11.18 -12.30
C ILE A 120 -0.32 10.31 -11.04
N SER A 121 -1.24 10.67 -10.16
CA SER A 121 -1.42 9.94 -8.90
C SER A 121 -2.87 9.91 -8.43
N ARG A 122 -3.17 8.93 -7.56
CA ARG A 122 -4.46 8.77 -6.89
C ARG A 122 -4.23 8.26 -5.47
N VAL A 123 -5.20 8.50 -4.60
CA VAL A 123 -5.27 7.84 -3.30
C VAL A 123 -6.62 7.17 -3.15
N VAL A 124 -6.62 5.90 -2.80
CA VAL A 124 -7.81 5.07 -2.64
C VAL A 124 -8.03 4.77 -1.17
N GLU A 125 -9.27 4.92 -0.72
CA GLU A 125 -9.70 4.63 0.65
C GLU A 125 -10.55 3.37 0.67
N THR A 126 -10.26 2.48 1.63
CA THR A 126 -11.12 1.35 1.99
C THR A 126 -11.39 1.39 3.47
N ARG A 127 -12.66 1.23 3.85
CA ARG A 127 -13.10 1.18 5.25
C ARG A 127 -13.26 -0.27 5.68
N LEU A 128 -12.73 -0.59 6.85
CA LEU A 128 -12.84 -1.91 7.45
C LEU A 128 -13.41 -1.79 8.86
N THR A 129 -14.06 -2.88 9.30
CA THR A 129 -14.47 -3.04 10.68
C THR A 129 -13.84 -4.30 11.22
N MET A 130 -13.03 -4.17 12.26
CA MET A 130 -12.45 -5.30 12.98
C MET A 130 -13.35 -5.66 14.16
N LYS A 131 -13.65 -6.95 14.34
CA LYS A 131 -14.35 -7.44 15.53
C LYS A 131 -13.56 -7.10 16.80
N ARG A 132 -14.21 -7.11 17.94
CA ARG A 132 -13.48 -7.08 19.22
C ARG A 132 -12.71 -8.38 19.36
N LEU A 133 -11.38 -8.29 19.48
CA LEU A 133 -10.51 -9.43 19.74
C LEU A 133 -10.57 -9.81 21.21
N SER A 134 -10.69 -11.11 21.50
CA SER A 134 -10.42 -11.64 22.84
C SER A 134 -8.92 -11.62 23.13
N ALA A 135 -8.55 -11.77 24.41
CA ALA A 135 -7.14 -11.87 24.78
C ALA A 135 -6.43 -13.06 24.11
N GLN A 136 -7.14 -14.17 23.96
CA GLN A 136 -6.62 -15.37 23.30
C GLN A 136 -6.40 -15.14 21.79
N GLU A 137 -7.35 -14.51 21.07
CA GLU A 137 -7.21 -14.19 19.64
C GLU A 137 -6.07 -13.20 19.39
N LEU A 138 -5.97 -12.17 20.24
CA LEU A 138 -4.87 -11.23 20.17
C LEU A 138 -3.53 -11.94 20.34
N GLN A 139 -3.39 -12.76 21.37
CA GLN A 139 -2.15 -13.48 21.61
C GLN A 139 -1.83 -14.46 20.48
N SER A 140 -2.80 -15.26 20.02
CA SER A 140 -2.62 -16.18 18.90
C SER A 140 -2.18 -15.47 17.62
N TYR A 141 -2.73 -14.29 17.33
CA TYR A 141 -2.30 -13.51 16.19
C TYR A 141 -0.89 -12.94 16.34
N LEU A 142 -0.54 -12.48 17.55
CA LEU A 142 0.82 -12.01 17.83
C LEU A 142 1.85 -13.13 17.68
N ASP A 143 1.52 -14.35 18.14
CA ASP A 143 2.39 -15.53 18.04
C ASP A 143 2.59 -16.00 16.59
N SER A 144 1.64 -15.72 15.70
CA SER A 144 1.73 -16.07 14.27
C SER A 144 2.83 -15.30 13.51
N GLY A 145 3.23 -14.15 14.01
CA GLY A 145 4.20 -13.27 13.33
C GLY A 145 3.69 -12.59 12.07
N GLU A 146 2.42 -12.80 11.65
CA GLU A 146 1.86 -12.21 10.42
C GLU A 146 1.80 -10.68 10.44
N TRP A 147 1.91 -10.08 11.61
CA TRP A 147 1.94 -8.63 11.80
C TRP A 147 3.23 -7.97 11.32
N ASN A 148 4.33 -8.73 11.21
CA ASN A 148 5.67 -8.17 10.95
C ASN A 148 5.72 -7.43 9.60
N GLY A 149 6.19 -6.19 9.64
CA GLY A 149 6.30 -5.31 8.48
C GLY A 149 4.95 -4.88 7.87
N LYS A 150 3.84 -5.02 8.60
CA LYS A 150 2.51 -4.63 8.12
C LYS A 150 2.06 -3.30 8.71
N ALA A 151 1.56 -2.40 7.87
CA ALA A 151 0.90 -1.17 8.31
C ALA A 151 -0.28 -1.53 9.23
N GLY A 152 -0.35 -0.89 10.41
CA GLY A 152 -1.37 -1.20 11.41
C GLY A 152 -1.26 -2.59 12.05
N GLY A 153 -0.15 -3.30 11.83
CA GLY A 153 0.15 -4.57 12.48
C GLY A 153 -0.72 -5.76 12.04
N TYR A 154 -1.33 -5.72 10.85
CA TYR A 154 -2.08 -6.87 10.34
C TYR A 154 -2.01 -7.02 8.82
N GLY A 155 -2.19 -8.25 8.34
CA GLY A 155 -2.27 -8.59 6.93
C GLY A 155 -3.62 -9.22 6.59
N ILE A 156 -4.39 -8.57 5.67
CA ILE A 156 -5.73 -9.05 5.27
C ILE A 156 -5.68 -10.40 4.54
N GLN A 157 -4.54 -10.83 4.04
CA GLN A 157 -4.39 -12.08 3.29
C GLN A 157 -4.15 -13.31 4.18
N GLY A 158 -4.07 -13.12 5.49
CA GLY A 158 -3.82 -14.19 6.47
C GLY A 158 -4.92 -14.31 7.52
N ILE A 159 -4.53 -14.72 8.71
CA ILE A 159 -5.44 -14.96 9.85
C ILE A 159 -6.32 -13.74 10.15
N ALA A 160 -5.78 -12.53 9.99
CA ALA A 160 -6.51 -11.30 10.29
C ALA A 160 -7.77 -11.09 9.45
N GLU A 161 -7.91 -11.72 8.28
CA GLU A 161 -9.15 -11.66 7.50
C GLU A 161 -10.34 -12.17 8.32
N SER A 162 -10.13 -13.22 9.11
CA SER A 162 -11.18 -13.79 9.98
C SER A 162 -11.66 -12.85 11.09
N TYR A 163 -10.91 -11.78 11.35
CA TYR A 163 -11.25 -10.74 12.32
C TYR A 163 -11.93 -9.52 11.68
N ILE A 164 -11.96 -9.44 10.35
CA ILE A 164 -12.59 -8.33 9.62
C ILE A 164 -14.04 -8.70 9.30
N SER A 165 -14.98 -8.03 9.96
CA SER A 165 -16.41 -8.26 9.79
C SER A 165 -17.03 -7.51 8.62
N LYS A 166 -16.36 -6.47 8.11
CA LYS A 166 -16.87 -5.64 7.01
C LYS A 166 -15.75 -4.94 6.25
N ILE A 167 -15.84 -4.95 4.92
CA ILE A 167 -15.01 -4.18 4.00
C ILE A 167 -15.93 -3.33 3.12
N ILE A 168 -15.66 -2.03 3.01
CA ILE A 168 -16.34 -1.11 2.09
C ILE A 168 -15.25 -0.43 1.25
N GLY A 169 -15.14 -0.82 -0.01
CA GLY A 169 -14.13 -0.35 -0.94
C GLY A 169 -13.43 -1.52 -1.65
N SER A 170 -12.13 -1.38 -1.89
CA SER A 170 -11.33 -2.33 -2.67
C SER A 170 -10.49 -3.22 -1.76
N TYR A 171 -10.62 -4.54 -1.92
CA TYR A 171 -9.77 -5.53 -1.25
C TYR A 171 -8.30 -5.39 -1.67
N SER A 172 -8.04 -5.22 -2.97
CA SER A 172 -6.69 -5.04 -3.48
C SER A 172 -6.01 -3.77 -2.96
N ASN A 173 -6.80 -2.72 -2.64
CA ASN A 173 -6.32 -1.54 -1.93
C ASN A 173 -5.81 -1.90 -0.53
N VAL A 174 -6.52 -2.73 0.21
CA VAL A 174 -6.10 -3.18 1.55
C VAL A 174 -4.84 -4.05 1.49
N VAL A 175 -4.71 -4.89 0.47
CA VAL A 175 -3.51 -5.69 0.22
C VAL A 175 -2.30 -4.80 -0.09
N GLY A 176 -2.53 -3.65 -0.76
CA GLY A 176 -1.49 -2.65 -0.97
C GLY A 176 -1.32 -2.09 -2.39
N LEU A 177 -2.24 -2.43 -3.32
CA LEU A 177 -2.27 -1.85 -4.68
C LEU A 177 -3.70 -1.93 -5.24
N PRO A 178 -4.45 -0.81 -5.30
CA PRO A 178 -5.82 -0.79 -5.85
C PRO A 178 -5.77 -1.01 -7.36
N LEU A 179 -6.18 -2.20 -7.80
CA LEU A 179 -5.96 -2.66 -9.18
C LEU A 179 -6.75 -1.86 -10.22
N PHE A 180 -7.97 -1.42 -9.89
CA PHE A 180 -8.78 -0.61 -10.81
C PHE A 180 -8.07 0.72 -11.14
N GLU A 181 -7.65 1.46 -10.13
CA GLU A 181 -6.98 2.74 -10.30
C GLU A 181 -5.58 2.57 -10.88
N THR A 182 -4.86 1.53 -10.46
CA THR A 182 -3.53 1.22 -11.00
C THR A 182 -3.58 0.96 -12.51
N ARG A 183 -4.52 0.12 -12.96
CA ARG A 183 -4.72 -0.17 -14.39
C ARG A 183 -5.02 1.11 -15.19
N ASN A 184 -5.94 1.95 -14.68
CA ASN A 184 -6.30 3.20 -15.34
C ASN A 184 -5.12 4.19 -15.40
N LEU A 185 -4.30 4.29 -14.35
CA LEU A 185 -3.12 5.14 -14.31
C LEU A 185 -2.05 4.65 -15.31
N LEU A 186 -1.80 3.34 -15.36
CA LEU A 186 -0.85 2.76 -16.31
C LEU A 186 -1.30 2.97 -17.75
N GLN A 187 -2.59 2.78 -18.06
CA GLN A 187 -3.15 3.07 -19.38
C GLN A 187 -2.99 4.55 -19.74
N GLY A 188 -3.27 5.46 -18.79
CA GLY A 188 -3.07 6.91 -18.98
C GLY A 188 -1.59 7.32 -19.10
N ALA A 189 -0.67 6.46 -18.70
CA ALA A 189 0.77 6.64 -18.91
C ALA A 189 1.31 6.04 -20.21
N GLY A 190 0.44 5.39 -21.00
CA GLY A 190 0.81 4.77 -22.28
C GLY A 190 1.30 3.33 -22.17
N TYR A 191 1.07 2.67 -21.02
CA TYR A 191 1.35 1.23 -20.89
C TYR A 191 0.34 0.43 -21.75
N PRO A 192 0.79 -0.52 -22.61
CA PRO A 192 -0.11 -1.31 -23.44
C PRO A 192 -0.84 -2.35 -22.57
N LEU A 193 -2.16 -2.25 -22.49
CA LEU A 193 -3.05 -3.12 -21.69
C LEU A 193 -3.92 -3.99 -22.56
#